data_fadf5b6e6329b4e36e9b07b5cc08c489
#
_entry.id   fadf5b6e6329b4e36e9b07b5cc08c489
#
_cell.length_a   1.000
_cell.length_b   1.000
_cell.length_c   1.000
_cell.angle_alpha   90.00
_cell.angle_beta   90.00
_cell.angle_gamma   90.00
#
_symmetry.space_group_name_H-M   'P 1'
#
loop_
_entity.id
_entity.type
_entity.pdbx_description
1 polymer ?
#
loop_
_entity_poly.entity_id
_entity_poly.type
_entity_poly.pdbx_seq_one_letter_code
_entity_poly.pdbx_strand_id
1 'polypeptide(L)'
;NIELISSKTKHSVKSDIIEKLKNGKINFLIGTHALFQKDILFKNLGLVIIDEQHKFGVRQRIELSKKGGTDCDILLMSATPIPRTLVLTIYGDMDVSRIIKKPMNRKDVITLSKPEEKISELINLIKKQIDNGNQIFWVCPLIEESKKLDYSAAIEKYNYLLKIFFKKVGLIHGNLKNDQKDEAL
;
A
#
# COMPACT_ATOMS: atom_id res chain seq x y z
N ASN A 1 13.27 22.20 -2.74
CA ASN A 1 12.97 21.79 -1.35
C ASN A 1 11.86 20.73 -1.37
N ILE A 2 12.07 19.63 -0.62
CA ILE A 2 11.15 18.51 -0.49
C ILE A 2 10.77 18.37 0.98
N GLU A 3 9.48 18.23 1.26
CA GLU A 3 8.96 18.03 2.62
C GLU A 3 8.01 16.84 2.66
N LEU A 4 7.90 16.21 3.84
CA LEU A 4 7.03 15.08 4.10
C LEU A 4 6.01 15.42 5.18
N ILE A 5 4.72 15.12 4.92
CA ILE A 5 3.65 15.30 5.90
C ILE A 5 2.83 14.02 6.03
N SER A 6 2.61 13.58 7.27
CA SER A 6 1.82 12.40 7.59
C SER A 6 0.97 12.64 8.84
N SER A 7 0.13 11.67 9.20
CA SER A 7 -0.64 11.71 10.46
C SER A 7 0.25 11.71 11.71
N LYS A 8 1.51 11.27 11.60
CA LYS A 8 2.49 11.25 12.69
C LYS A 8 3.31 12.54 12.79
N THR A 9 3.18 13.48 11.84
CA THR A 9 3.92 14.75 11.84
C THR A 9 3.49 15.62 13.02
N LYS A 10 4.44 16.06 13.85
CA LYS A 10 4.16 16.93 14.99
C LYS A 10 3.53 18.25 14.53
N HIS A 11 2.62 18.80 15.34
CA HIS A 11 1.84 20.00 14.99
C HIS A 11 2.74 21.21 14.66
N SER A 12 3.82 21.45 15.41
CA SER A 12 4.77 22.53 15.14
C SER A 12 5.44 22.42 13.77
N VAL A 13 5.88 21.19 13.40
CA VAL A 13 6.49 20.91 12.10
C VAL A 13 5.47 21.08 10.99
N LYS A 14 4.23 20.60 11.20
CA LYS A 14 3.13 20.77 10.25
C LYS A 14 2.84 22.25 9.98
N SER A 15 2.80 23.08 11.01
CA SER A 15 2.56 24.54 10.88
C SER A 15 3.65 25.22 10.07
N ASP A 16 4.93 24.88 10.29
CA ASP A 16 6.06 25.38 9.53
C ASP A 16 5.98 24.96 8.03
N ILE A 17 5.64 23.72 7.77
CA ILE A 17 5.43 23.22 6.38
C ILE A 17 4.29 24.00 5.70
N ILE A 18 3.17 24.23 6.37
CA ILE A 18 2.03 24.97 5.82
C ILE A 18 2.44 26.42 5.48
N GLU A 19 3.19 27.07 6.34
CA GLU A 19 3.68 28.43 6.09
C GLU A 19 4.63 28.46 4.89
N LYS A 20 5.57 27.53 4.81
CA LYS A 20 6.51 27.39 3.69
C LYS A 20 5.79 27.11 2.37
N LEU A 21 4.70 26.31 2.38
CA LEU A 21 3.86 26.06 1.20
C LEU A 21 3.19 27.33 0.69
N LYS A 22 2.55 28.09 1.57
CA LYS A 22 1.90 29.38 1.24
C LYS A 22 2.87 30.37 0.64
N ASN A 23 4.13 30.37 1.12
CA ASN A 23 5.19 31.24 0.65
C ASN A 23 5.89 30.71 -0.61
N GLY A 24 5.56 29.51 -1.10
CA GLY A 24 6.17 28.88 -2.27
C GLY A 24 7.63 28.45 -2.06
N LYS A 25 8.02 28.18 -0.84
CA LYS A 25 9.39 27.71 -0.48
C LYS A 25 9.55 26.19 -0.63
N ILE A 26 8.46 25.44 -0.81
CA ILE A 26 8.46 24.00 -1.02
C ILE A 26 8.10 23.71 -2.47
N ASN A 27 8.94 22.91 -3.13
CA ASN A 27 8.74 22.49 -4.52
C ASN A 27 8.00 21.15 -4.60
N PHE A 28 8.26 20.22 -3.67
CA PHE A 28 7.63 18.91 -3.59
C PHE A 28 7.13 18.68 -2.17
N LEU A 29 5.84 18.39 -2.06
CA LEU A 29 5.24 17.91 -0.81
C LEU A 29 4.78 16.48 -0.99
N ILE A 30 5.34 15.58 -0.20
CA ILE A 30 4.97 14.16 -0.16
C ILE A 30 4.12 13.93 1.08
N GLY A 31 3.10 13.08 0.98
CA GLY A 31 2.28 12.77 2.15
C GLY A 31 1.20 11.74 1.87
N THR A 32 0.49 11.41 2.92
CA THR A 32 -0.67 10.50 2.89
C THR A 32 -1.97 11.31 2.86
N HIS A 33 -3.05 10.78 3.42
CA HIS A 33 -4.34 11.47 3.57
C HIS A 33 -4.25 12.86 4.22
N ALA A 34 -3.13 13.19 4.89
CA ALA A 34 -2.91 14.51 5.47
C ALA A 34 -2.95 15.64 4.43
N LEU A 35 -2.57 15.36 3.16
CA LEU A 35 -2.56 16.35 2.08
C LEU A 35 -3.97 16.84 1.69
N PHE A 36 -5.01 16.07 1.98
CA PHE A 36 -6.40 16.47 1.68
C PHE A 36 -6.98 17.46 2.68
N GLN A 37 -6.30 17.71 3.81
CA GLN A 37 -6.81 18.61 4.84
C GLN A 37 -6.93 20.05 4.30
N LYS A 38 -7.97 20.76 4.75
CA LYS A 38 -8.32 22.10 4.25
C LYS A 38 -7.24 23.14 4.54
N ASP A 39 -6.47 22.96 5.59
CA ASP A 39 -5.39 23.86 6.02
C ASP A 39 -4.14 23.78 5.11
N ILE A 40 -4.00 22.73 4.30
CA ILE A 40 -2.92 22.62 3.32
C ILE A 40 -3.27 23.46 2.08
N LEU A 41 -2.64 24.63 1.98
CA LEU A 41 -2.81 25.55 0.86
C LEU A 41 -1.48 25.73 0.14
N PHE A 42 -1.53 25.63 -1.19
CA PHE A 42 -0.38 25.82 -2.07
C PHE A 42 -0.40 27.21 -2.69
N LYS A 43 0.76 27.84 -2.83
CA LYS A 43 0.87 29.12 -3.55
C LYS A 43 0.59 28.97 -5.04
N ASN A 44 1.14 27.90 -5.63
CA ASN A 44 0.96 27.54 -7.03
C ASN A 44 1.18 26.03 -7.16
N LEU A 45 0.11 25.26 -7.29
CA LEU A 45 0.15 23.82 -7.44
C LEU A 45 0.01 23.46 -8.91
N GLY A 46 1.10 23.03 -9.55
CA GLY A 46 1.12 22.69 -10.98
C GLY A 46 0.86 21.22 -11.27
N LEU A 47 1.17 20.32 -10.33
CA LEU A 47 1.01 18.87 -10.54
C LEU A 47 0.61 18.16 -9.26
N VAL A 48 -0.39 17.29 -9.37
CA VAL A 48 -0.81 16.35 -8.33
C VAL A 48 -0.54 14.93 -8.80
N ILE A 49 0.19 14.14 -8.00
CA ILE A 49 0.43 12.73 -8.28
C ILE A 49 -0.24 11.91 -7.18
N ILE A 50 -1.12 10.98 -7.56
CA ILE A 50 -1.82 10.08 -6.64
C ILE A 50 -1.46 8.65 -7.00
N ASP A 51 -0.68 8.00 -6.15
CA ASP A 51 -0.36 6.59 -6.26
C ASP A 51 -1.42 5.73 -5.58
N GLU A 52 -1.62 4.51 -6.07
CA GLU A 52 -2.64 3.58 -5.59
C GLU A 52 -4.01 4.25 -5.40
N GLN A 53 -4.50 4.86 -6.45
CA GLN A 53 -5.72 5.69 -6.43
C GLN A 53 -6.95 5.03 -5.78
N HIS A 54 -7.02 3.68 -5.76
CA HIS A 54 -8.11 2.94 -5.14
C HIS A 54 -8.18 3.13 -3.61
N LYS A 55 -7.08 3.56 -2.97
CA LYS A 55 -7.03 3.89 -1.54
C LYS A 55 -7.69 5.23 -1.20
N PHE A 56 -8.07 6.02 -2.21
CA PHE A 56 -8.64 7.34 -2.02
C PHE A 56 -10.06 7.42 -2.62
N GLY A 57 -10.99 7.98 -1.86
CA GLY A 57 -12.34 8.24 -2.34
C GLY A 57 -12.37 9.25 -3.50
N VAL A 58 -13.38 9.17 -4.36
CA VAL A 58 -13.55 10.08 -5.51
C VAL A 58 -13.58 11.55 -5.05
N ARG A 59 -14.32 11.86 -3.97
CA ARG A 59 -14.39 13.22 -3.41
C ARG A 59 -13.04 13.77 -3.00
N GLN A 60 -12.20 12.95 -2.35
CA GLN A 60 -10.87 13.36 -1.91
C GLN A 60 -9.98 13.76 -3.10
N ARG A 61 -10.02 12.99 -4.18
CA ARG A 61 -9.25 13.27 -5.39
C ARG A 61 -9.69 14.60 -6.04
N ILE A 62 -11.00 14.83 -6.14
CA ILE A 62 -11.56 16.08 -6.65
C ILE A 62 -11.19 17.28 -5.75
N GLU A 63 -11.19 17.12 -4.43
CA GLU A 63 -10.80 18.19 -3.51
C GLU A 63 -9.32 18.54 -3.65
N LEU A 64 -8.44 17.55 -3.91
CA LEU A 64 -7.02 17.81 -4.12
C LEU A 64 -6.78 18.56 -5.44
N SER A 65 -7.45 18.14 -6.52
CA SER A 65 -7.34 18.84 -7.80
C SER A 65 -7.79 20.29 -7.72
N LYS A 66 -8.87 20.56 -6.99
CA LYS A 66 -9.38 21.93 -6.78
C LYS A 66 -8.39 22.86 -6.06
N LYS A 67 -7.44 22.30 -5.30
CA LYS A 67 -6.39 23.12 -4.64
C LYS A 67 -5.39 23.73 -5.63
N GLY A 68 -5.26 23.15 -6.82
CA GLY A 68 -4.40 23.66 -7.88
C GLY A 68 -5.08 24.62 -8.87
N GLY A 69 -6.41 24.78 -8.77
CA GLY A 69 -7.17 25.60 -9.74
C GLY A 69 -7.34 24.89 -11.09
N THR A 70 -7.50 25.68 -12.17
CA THR A 70 -7.76 25.17 -13.53
C THR A 70 -6.50 24.66 -14.23
N ASP A 71 -5.32 25.10 -13.83
CA ASP A 71 -4.05 24.85 -14.52
C ASP A 71 -3.20 23.77 -13.84
N CYS A 72 -3.81 22.94 -13.01
CA CYS A 72 -3.13 21.88 -12.27
C CYS A 72 -3.32 20.53 -12.97
N ASP A 73 -2.22 19.94 -13.41
CA ASP A 73 -2.21 18.59 -13.98
C ASP A 73 -2.40 17.53 -12.89
N ILE A 74 -3.04 16.41 -13.26
CA ILE A 74 -3.28 15.30 -12.34
C ILE A 74 -2.79 14.00 -12.96
N LEU A 75 -1.88 13.33 -12.27
CA LEU A 75 -1.43 11.98 -12.58
C LEU A 75 -1.99 10.98 -11.59
N LEU A 76 -2.86 10.09 -12.05
CA LEU A 76 -3.37 8.97 -11.26
C LEU A 76 -2.63 7.70 -11.62
N MET A 77 -2.10 6.99 -10.63
CA MET A 77 -1.41 5.73 -10.82
C MET A 77 -2.16 4.58 -10.12
N SER A 78 -2.14 3.41 -10.72
CA SER A 78 -2.71 2.19 -10.14
C SER A 78 -2.02 0.95 -10.70
N ALA A 79 -1.73 -0.03 -9.85
CA ALA A 79 -1.27 -1.34 -10.26
C ALA A 79 -2.41 -2.24 -10.79
N THR A 80 -3.66 -1.91 -10.46
CA THR A 80 -4.84 -2.65 -10.94
C THR A 80 -5.37 -2.03 -12.21
N PRO A 81 -5.52 -2.80 -13.32
CA PRO A 81 -6.05 -2.26 -14.57
C PRO A 81 -7.52 -1.84 -14.37
N ILE A 82 -7.79 -0.56 -14.62
CA ILE A 82 -9.16 -0.03 -14.63
C ILE A 82 -9.65 -0.03 -16.07
N PRO A 83 -10.82 -0.58 -16.37
CA PRO A 83 -11.39 -0.52 -17.71
C PRO A 83 -11.51 0.94 -18.19
N ARG A 84 -11.12 1.20 -19.45
CA ARG A 84 -11.15 2.56 -20.02
C ARG A 84 -12.53 3.20 -19.94
N THR A 85 -13.58 2.42 -20.12
CA THR A 85 -14.97 2.86 -19.99
C THR A 85 -15.29 3.40 -18.60
N LEU A 86 -14.77 2.75 -17.55
CA LEU A 86 -14.96 3.19 -16.18
C LEU A 86 -14.18 4.48 -15.89
N VAL A 87 -12.97 4.60 -16.44
CA VAL A 87 -12.16 5.83 -16.34
C VAL A 87 -12.90 7.01 -16.96
N LEU A 88 -13.41 6.86 -18.18
CA LEU A 88 -14.18 7.89 -18.88
C LEU A 88 -15.46 8.26 -18.12
N THR A 89 -16.14 7.28 -17.52
CA THR A 89 -17.39 7.54 -16.76
C THR A 89 -17.14 8.32 -15.47
N ILE A 90 -16.02 8.07 -14.80
CA ILE A 90 -15.71 8.69 -13.49
C ILE A 90 -14.99 10.03 -13.64
N TYR A 91 -14.12 10.15 -14.63
CA TYR A 91 -13.17 11.27 -14.76
C TYR A 91 -13.37 12.12 -16.02
N GLY A 92 -14.26 11.73 -16.92
CA GLY A 92 -14.43 12.41 -18.19
C GLY A 92 -13.25 12.16 -19.14
N ASP A 93 -12.74 13.22 -19.74
CA ASP A 93 -11.67 13.16 -20.73
C ASP A 93 -10.30 13.02 -20.07
N MET A 94 -9.84 11.78 -19.97
CA MET A 94 -8.56 11.43 -19.34
C MET A 94 -7.73 10.56 -20.28
N ASP A 95 -6.48 10.97 -20.52
CA ASP A 95 -5.51 10.14 -21.24
C ASP A 95 -5.03 8.96 -20.38
N VAL A 96 -4.89 7.80 -21.01
CA VAL A 96 -4.48 6.56 -20.34
C VAL A 96 -3.20 6.03 -20.92
N SER A 97 -2.15 5.99 -20.10
CA SER A 97 -0.88 5.34 -20.42
C SER A 97 -0.75 4.01 -19.69
N ARG A 98 -0.30 2.97 -20.39
CA ARG A 98 -0.14 1.62 -19.83
C ARG A 98 1.31 1.16 -19.89
N ILE A 99 1.87 0.79 -18.75
CA ILE A 99 3.18 0.14 -18.67
C ILE A 99 2.94 -1.37 -18.72
N ILE A 100 3.19 -1.98 -19.88
CA ILE A 100 2.91 -3.42 -20.12
C ILE A 100 4.13 -4.28 -19.79
N LYS A 101 5.34 -3.74 -19.96
CA LYS A 101 6.58 -4.50 -19.78
C LYS A 101 6.99 -4.54 -18.32
N LYS A 102 7.39 -5.71 -17.84
CA LYS A 102 8.06 -5.87 -16.54
C LYS A 102 9.51 -5.36 -16.62
N PRO A 103 10.10 -4.88 -15.51
CA PRO A 103 11.54 -4.59 -15.47
C PRO A 103 12.37 -5.80 -15.91
N MET A 104 13.49 -5.56 -16.64
CA MET A 104 14.29 -6.61 -17.28
C MET A 104 14.79 -7.71 -16.33
N ASN A 105 15.02 -7.41 -15.05
CA ASN A 105 15.56 -8.37 -14.07
C ASN A 105 14.47 -9.04 -13.21
N ARG A 106 13.18 -8.84 -13.50
CA ARG A 106 12.10 -9.45 -12.73
C ARG A 106 11.79 -10.83 -13.28
N LYS A 107 12.08 -11.87 -12.49
CA LYS A 107 11.71 -13.26 -12.79
C LYS A 107 10.19 -13.41 -12.85
N ASP A 108 9.73 -14.33 -13.68
CA ASP A 108 8.31 -14.67 -13.73
C ASP A 108 7.84 -15.33 -12.44
N VAL A 109 6.63 -14.98 -12.02
CA VAL A 109 5.97 -15.57 -10.86
C VAL A 109 5.26 -16.84 -11.31
N ILE A 110 5.57 -17.97 -10.68
CA ILE A 110 4.86 -19.24 -10.90
C ILE A 110 3.75 -19.32 -9.87
N THR A 111 2.50 -19.39 -10.34
CA THR A 111 1.31 -19.55 -9.50
C THR A 111 0.74 -20.96 -9.68
N LEU A 112 0.58 -21.67 -8.57
CA LEU A 112 0.05 -23.03 -8.54
C LEU A 112 -1.14 -23.10 -7.59
N SER A 113 -2.19 -23.82 -7.97
CA SER A 113 -3.28 -24.21 -7.08
C SER A 113 -3.13 -25.69 -6.72
N LYS A 114 -3.25 -26.00 -5.44
CA LYS A 114 -3.18 -27.38 -4.93
C LYS A 114 -4.34 -27.62 -3.96
N PRO A 115 -4.93 -28.83 -3.97
CA PRO A 115 -5.94 -29.21 -2.99
C PRO A 115 -5.34 -29.30 -1.59
N GLU A 116 -6.16 -29.10 -0.56
CA GLU A 116 -5.72 -29.00 0.83
C GLU A 116 -5.10 -30.32 1.35
N GLU A 117 -5.53 -31.47 0.83
CA GLU A 117 -4.96 -32.78 1.18
C GLU A 117 -3.47 -32.89 0.85
N LYS A 118 -2.96 -32.04 -0.07
CA LYS A 118 -1.55 -32.02 -0.47
C LYS A 118 -0.67 -31.06 0.37
N ILE A 119 -1.12 -30.67 1.56
CA ILE A 119 -0.38 -29.78 2.42
C ILE A 119 1.02 -30.31 2.78
N SER A 120 1.19 -31.62 2.88
CA SER A 120 2.49 -32.24 3.15
C SER A 120 3.50 -32.00 2.02
N GLU A 121 3.06 -32.04 0.76
CA GLU A 121 3.91 -31.68 -0.40
C GLU A 121 4.33 -30.20 -0.34
N LEU A 122 3.39 -29.32 0.04
CA LEU A 122 3.66 -27.90 0.20
C LEU A 122 4.70 -27.65 1.30
N ILE A 123 4.58 -28.32 2.46
CA ILE A 123 5.54 -28.22 3.55
C ILE A 123 6.94 -28.64 3.11
N ASN A 124 7.05 -29.72 2.34
CA ASN A 124 8.34 -30.18 1.81
C ASN A 124 8.95 -29.16 0.81
N LEU A 125 8.10 -28.52 -0.02
CA LEU A 125 8.54 -27.46 -0.91
C LEU A 125 9.05 -26.26 -0.12
N ILE A 126 8.32 -25.84 0.93
CA ILE A 126 8.70 -24.73 1.83
C ILE A 126 10.04 -25.02 2.49
N LYS A 127 10.28 -26.24 3.00
CA LYS A 127 11.59 -26.62 3.59
C LYS A 127 12.72 -26.40 2.60
N LYS A 128 12.58 -26.87 1.37
CA LYS A 128 13.59 -26.65 0.33
C LYS A 128 13.85 -25.16 0.03
N GLN A 129 12.77 -24.35 0.04
CA GLN A 129 12.92 -22.91 -0.20
C GLN A 129 13.63 -22.21 0.96
N ILE A 130 13.34 -22.57 2.20
CA ILE A 130 14.01 -22.05 3.40
C ILE A 130 15.50 -22.45 3.40
N ASP A 131 15.82 -23.70 3.05
CA ASP A 131 17.19 -24.18 2.96
C ASP A 131 17.98 -23.47 1.85
N ASN A 132 17.31 -22.97 0.81
CA ASN A 132 17.89 -22.13 -0.24
C ASN A 132 18.00 -20.64 0.17
N GLY A 133 17.66 -20.28 1.42
CA GLY A 133 17.74 -18.91 1.93
C GLY A 133 16.54 -18.02 1.53
N ASN A 134 15.47 -18.59 1.00
CA ASN A 134 14.29 -17.84 0.61
C ASN A 134 13.34 -17.60 1.80
N GLN A 135 12.71 -16.43 1.84
CA GLN A 135 11.66 -16.10 2.79
C GLN A 135 10.28 -16.58 2.28
N ILE A 136 9.42 -16.99 3.20
CA ILE A 136 8.09 -17.52 2.90
C ILE A 136 7.05 -16.70 3.64
N PHE A 137 6.03 -16.22 2.92
CA PHE A 137 4.84 -15.60 3.51
C PHE A 137 3.67 -16.57 3.41
N TRP A 138 3.17 -17.00 4.58
CA TRP A 138 1.94 -17.78 4.67
C TRP A 138 0.79 -16.84 5.02
N VAL A 139 -0.07 -16.56 4.05
CA VAL A 139 -1.21 -15.66 4.24
C VAL A 139 -2.45 -16.48 4.61
N CYS A 140 -3.02 -16.22 5.80
CA CYS A 140 -4.30 -16.77 6.21
C CYS A 140 -5.42 -15.84 5.73
N PRO A 141 -6.47 -16.35 5.05
CA PRO A 141 -7.60 -15.51 4.65
C PRO A 141 -8.37 -15.01 5.88
N LEU A 142 -8.87 -13.78 5.80
CA LEU A 142 -9.86 -13.27 6.73
C LEU A 142 -11.22 -13.87 6.36
N ILE A 143 -11.88 -14.55 7.32
CA ILE A 143 -13.27 -15.00 7.16
C ILE A 143 -14.15 -13.89 7.77
N GLU A 144 -15.01 -13.25 6.96
CA GLU A 144 -15.73 -12.00 7.29
C GLU A 144 -16.63 -12.06 8.55
N GLU A 145 -16.93 -13.23 9.10
CA GLU A 145 -17.94 -13.35 10.15
C GLU A 145 -17.49 -13.16 11.60
N SER A 146 -16.20 -13.19 11.94
CA SER A 146 -15.74 -12.74 13.26
C SER A 146 -14.22 -12.51 13.38
N LYS A 147 -13.82 -11.31 13.78
CA LYS A 147 -12.43 -10.95 14.08
C LYS A 147 -11.75 -11.85 15.12
N LYS A 148 -12.52 -12.57 15.95
CA LYS A 148 -12.01 -13.52 16.95
C LYS A 148 -11.66 -14.87 16.34
N LEU A 149 -12.45 -15.36 15.38
CA LEU A 149 -12.19 -16.64 14.68
C LEU A 149 -10.98 -16.54 13.76
N ASP A 150 -10.80 -15.40 13.06
CA ASP A 150 -9.66 -15.17 12.16
C ASP A 150 -8.32 -15.18 12.90
N TYR A 151 -8.30 -14.60 14.10
CA TYR A 151 -7.13 -14.62 14.96
C TYR A 151 -6.79 -16.03 15.42
N SER A 152 -7.80 -16.85 15.77
CA SER A 152 -7.59 -18.25 16.17
C SER A 152 -7.02 -19.09 15.04
N ALA A 153 -7.53 -18.94 13.81
CA ALA A 153 -7.03 -19.68 12.64
C ALA A 153 -5.55 -19.34 12.31
N ALA A 154 -5.18 -18.07 12.42
CA ALA A 154 -3.78 -17.65 12.22
C ALA A 154 -2.86 -18.20 13.32
N ILE A 155 -3.32 -18.21 14.60
CA ILE A 155 -2.56 -18.77 15.71
C ILE A 155 -2.43 -20.29 15.59
N GLU A 156 -3.49 -21.00 15.23
CA GLU A 156 -3.44 -22.45 15.01
C GLU A 156 -2.42 -22.81 13.91
N LYS A 157 -2.45 -22.09 12.81
CA LYS A 157 -1.49 -22.28 11.71
C LYS A 157 -0.07 -21.95 12.16
N TYR A 158 0.12 -20.86 12.90
CA TYR A 158 1.41 -20.49 13.48
C TYR A 158 1.95 -21.60 14.40
N ASN A 159 1.14 -22.12 15.33
CA ASN A 159 1.53 -23.20 16.24
C ASN A 159 1.85 -24.50 15.49
N TYR A 160 1.10 -24.80 14.43
CA TYR A 160 1.39 -25.92 13.54
C TYR A 160 2.74 -25.78 12.86
N LEU A 161 3.02 -24.62 12.27
CA LEU A 161 4.27 -24.34 11.57
C LEU A 161 5.47 -24.26 12.52
N LEU A 162 5.29 -23.76 13.75
CA LEU A 162 6.32 -23.77 14.80
C LEU A 162 6.82 -25.18 15.11
N LYS A 163 5.93 -26.17 15.16
CA LYS A 163 6.32 -27.58 15.41
C LYS A 163 7.20 -28.13 14.28
N ILE A 164 7.06 -27.60 13.06
CA ILE A 164 7.80 -28.06 11.88
C ILE A 164 9.08 -27.29 11.64
N PHE A 165 9.04 -25.97 11.81
CA PHE A 165 10.13 -25.05 11.45
C PHE A 165 10.81 -24.39 12.65
N PHE A 166 10.40 -24.72 13.87
CA PHE A 166 10.93 -24.19 15.12
C PHE A 166 11.01 -22.64 15.15
N LYS A 167 12.14 -22.08 15.56
CA LYS A 167 12.35 -20.62 15.69
C LYS A 167 12.36 -19.83 14.38
N LYS A 168 12.12 -20.47 13.23
CA LYS A 168 12.13 -19.83 11.91
C LYS A 168 10.75 -19.28 11.51
N VAL A 169 9.78 -19.22 12.41
CA VAL A 169 8.41 -18.78 12.10
C VAL A 169 8.09 -17.53 12.91
N GLY A 170 7.71 -16.45 12.21
CA GLY A 170 7.13 -15.25 12.79
C GLY A 170 5.62 -15.18 12.58
N LEU A 171 4.91 -14.49 13.47
CA LEU A 171 3.46 -14.20 13.34
C LEU A 171 3.25 -12.71 13.21
N ILE A 172 2.52 -12.30 12.16
CA ILE A 172 2.12 -10.90 11.95
C ILE A 172 0.61 -10.82 11.81
N HIS A 173 -0.02 -9.91 12.57
CA HIS A 173 -1.46 -9.63 12.49
C HIS A 173 -1.79 -8.18 12.87
N GLY A 174 -3.02 -7.76 12.62
CA GLY A 174 -3.44 -6.36 12.76
C GLY A 174 -3.26 -5.77 14.16
N ASN A 175 -3.38 -6.58 15.22
CA ASN A 175 -3.31 -6.12 16.62
C ASN A 175 -1.87 -5.94 17.15
N LEU A 176 -0.84 -6.33 16.38
CA LEU A 176 0.56 -6.10 16.76
C LEU A 176 0.92 -4.63 16.64
N LYS A 177 1.74 -4.14 17.57
CA LYS A 177 2.39 -2.83 17.46
C LYS A 177 3.39 -2.82 16.30
N ASN A 178 3.69 -1.65 15.75
CA ASN A 178 4.59 -1.54 14.60
C ASN A 178 5.98 -2.13 14.91
N ASP A 179 6.55 -1.83 16.08
CA ASP A 179 7.86 -2.34 16.50
C ASP A 179 7.89 -3.88 16.50
N GLN A 180 6.80 -4.54 16.93
CA GLN A 180 6.67 -5.99 16.91
C GLN A 180 6.52 -6.57 15.49
N LYS A 181 5.91 -5.80 14.58
CA LYS A 181 5.82 -6.18 13.15
C LYS A 181 7.17 -6.08 12.47
N ASP A 182 7.92 -5.03 12.79
CA ASP A 182 9.27 -4.79 12.23
C ASP A 182 10.27 -5.84 12.75
N GLU A 183 10.12 -6.31 14.00
CA GLU A 183 10.94 -7.39 14.56
C GLU A 183 10.64 -8.77 13.93
N ALA A 184 9.41 -8.98 13.47
CA ALA A 184 8.97 -10.24 12.87
C ALA A 184 9.33 -10.36 11.37
N LEU A 185 9.78 -9.28 10.73
CA LEU A 185 10.18 -9.20 9.32
C LEU A 185 11.68 -9.24 9.15
#